data_85d2a86b2089fcc0ace265d40177368d
#
_entry.id   85d2a86b2089fcc0ace265d40177368d
#
_cell.length_a   1.000
_cell.length_b   1.000
_cell.length_c   1.000
_cell.angle_alpha   90.00
_cell.angle_beta   90.00
_cell.angle_gamma   90.00
#
_symmetry.space_group_name_H-M   'P 1'
#
loop_
_entity.id
_entity.type
_entity.pdbx_description
1 polymer ?
#
loop_
_entity_poly.entity_id
_entity_poly.type
_entity_poly.pdbx_seq_one_letter_code
_entity_poly.pdbx_strand_id
1 'polypeptide(L)'
;FVHWGGTPVDLDGIKEVVELAYERFGFRPMVIEDAAHAIGAEWKGRRIGSLESGNICVFSTQAIKHLTTGDGGIITLPNKELYKRCKLLRWYGIDRDKRNYQGKDFRLESDVTEYGFKMHMNDLSATLGLANLPHLDRILAGHRANAEFYNKALQGVNGVTLLEPPEGGLSSYWIYTFHVQNKMDFIAF
;
A
#
# COMPACT_ATOMS: atom_id res chain seq x y z
N PHE A 1 8.50 -0.75 7.41
CA PHE A 1 7.69 -1.89 7.89
C PHE A 1 6.65 -2.31 6.85
N VAL A 2 6.00 -3.44 7.09
CA VAL A 2 5.03 -4.06 6.17
C VAL A 2 3.69 -4.25 6.89
N HIS A 3 2.59 -3.87 6.25
CA HIS A 3 1.23 -4.23 6.65
C HIS A 3 0.89 -5.63 6.13
N TRP A 4 1.46 -6.64 6.79
CA TRP A 4 1.43 -8.02 6.32
C TRP A 4 0.01 -8.59 6.25
N GLY A 5 -0.30 -9.29 5.15
CA GLY A 5 -1.61 -9.94 4.95
C GLY A 5 -2.78 -8.98 4.82
N GLY A 6 -2.53 -7.67 4.85
CA GLY A 6 -3.55 -6.63 4.88
C GLY A 6 -3.88 -6.14 6.29
N THR A 7 -3.16 -6.62 7.31
CA THR A 7 -3.33 -6.18 8.69
C THR A 7 -2.47 -4.95 8.96
N PRO A 8 -3.06 -3.83 9.39
CA PRO A 8 -2.30 -2.62 9.68
C PRO A 8 -1.37 -2.82 10.88
N VAL A 9 -0.18 -2.22 10.79
CA VAL A 9 0.74 -2.08 11.93
C VAL A 9 0.20 -0.98 12.85
N ASP A 10 0.52 -1.03 14.14
CA ASP A 10 0.27 0.07 15.09
C ASP A 10 1.05 1.33 14.66
N LEU A 11 0.36 2.25 13.98
CA LEU A 11 0.96 3.47 13.48
C LEU A 11 1.28 4.48 14.59
N ASP A 12 0.58 4.41 15.72
CA ASP A 12 0.88 5.30 16.86
C ASP A 12 2.18 4.87 17.53
N GLY A 13 2.39 3.57 17.74
CA GLY A 13 3.65 3.04 18.22
C GLY A 13 4.82 3.33 17.29
N ILE A 14 4.62 3.27 15.97
CA ILE A 14 5.65 3.70 15.01
C ILE A 14 5.97 5.20 15.17
N LYS A 15 4.96 6.05 15.35
CA LYS A 15 5.16 7.48 15.58
C LYS A 15 5.94 7.75 16.86
N GLU A 16 5.64 7.03 17.94
CA GLU A 16 6.41 7.13 19.19
C GLU A 16 7.89 6.77 18.99
N VAL A 17 8.19 5.72 18.22
CA VAL A 17 9.57 5.33 17.89
C VAL A 17 10.29 6.43 17.09
N VAL A 18 9.59 7.08 16.13
CA VAL A 18 10.15 8.21 15.36
C VAL A 18 10.48 9.40 16.27
N GLU A 19 9.57 9.75 17.21
CA GLU A 19 9.84 10.83 18.17
C GLU A 19 10.97 10.47 19.13
N LEU A 20 11.05 9.23 19.62
CA LEU A 20 12.16 8.76 20.44
C LEU A 20 13.50 8.84 19.68
N ALA A 21 13.51 8.56 18.39
CA ALA A 21 14.72 8.72 17.57
C ALA A 21 15.13 10.21 17.48
N TYR A 22 14.15 11.09 17.36
CA TYR A 22 14.42 12.53 17.35
C TYR A 22 14.99 13.01 18.69
N GLU A 23 14.42 12.60 19.81
CA GLU A 23 14.90 12.95 21.15
C GLU A 23 16.33 12.46 21.40
N ARG A 24 16.66 11.24 20.93
CA ARG A 24 17.99 10.64 21.18
C ARG A 24 19.07 11.06 20.20
N PHE A 25 18.72 11.29 18.94
CA PHE A 25 19.69 11.43 17.85
C PHE A 25 19.52 12.72 17.05
N GLY A 26 18.51 13.54 17.33
CA GLY A 26 18.27 14.83 16.67
C GLY A 26 17.74 14.74 15.24
N PHE A 27 17.29 13.56 14.77
CA PHE A 27 16.68 13.42 13.45
C PHE A 27 15.43 12.54 13.51
N ARG A 28 14.47 12.83 12.62
CA ARG A 28 13.29 11.99 12.42
C ARG A 28 13.51 11.08 11.22
N PRO A 29 13.55 9.76 11.40
CA PRO A 29 13.63 8.83 10.27
C PRO A 29 12.37 8.97 9.41
N MET A 30 12.54 8.91 8.07
CA MET A 30 11.42 8.84 7.15
C MET A 30 10.80 7.45 7.24
N VAL A 31 9.49 7.41 7.37
CA VAL A 31 8.73 6.17 7.46
C VAL A 31 8.21 5.78 6.08
N ILE A 32 8.51 4.54 5.68
CA ILE A 32 7.96 3.92 4.48
C ILE A 32 7.08 2.75 4.90
N GLU A 33 5.80 2.81 4.53
CA GLU A 33 4.80 1.77 4.74
C GLU A 33 4.72 0.90 3.48
N ASP A 34 5.15 -0.34 3.56
CA ASP A 34 4.84 -1.33 2.54
C ASP A 34 3.41 -1.83 2.77
N ALA A 35 2.49 -1.26 2.00
CA ALA A 35 1.07 -1.58 2.01
C ALA A 35 0.66 -2.42 0.79
N ALA A 36 1.59 -3.21 0.21
CA ALA A 36 1.32 -4.06 -0.95
C ALA A 36 0.15 -5.03 -0.72
N HIS A 37 -0.20 -5.32 0.52
CA HIS A 37 -1.32 -6.18 0.93
C HIS A 37 -2.50 -5.41 1.55
N ALA A 38 -2.35 -4.10 1.76
CA ALA A 38 -3.20 -3.37 2.71
C ALA A 38 -4.06 -2.28 2.06
N ILE A 39 -4.33 -2.37 0.74
CA ILE A 39 -5.26 -1.45 0.13
C ILE A 39 -6.63 -1.58 0.81
N GLY A 40 -7.18 -0.46 1.28
CA GLY A 40 -8.44 -0.42 2.02
C GLY A 40 -8.38 -0.89 3.48
N ALA A 41 -7.21 -1.25 4.01
CA ALA A 41 -7.00 -1.40 5.45
C ALA A 41 -7.08 -0.04 6.15
N GLU A 42 -7.42 -0.03 7.45
CA GLU A 42 -7.61 1.22 8.20
C GLU A 42 -6.89 1.15 9.54
N TRP A 43 -6.37 2.31 9.98
CA TRP A 43 -5.89 2.56 11.32
C TRP A 43 -6.74 3.66 11.97
N LYS A 44 -7.45 3.32 13.05
CA LYS A 44 -8.35 4.23 13.79
C LYS A 44 -9.32 4.98 12.87
N GLY A 45 -9.96 4.23 11.94
CA GLY A 45 -10.94 4.75 10.98
C GLY A 45 -10.36 5.54 9.81
N ARG A 46 -9.04 5.60 9.66
CA ARG A 46 -8.37 6.24 8.52
C ARG A 46 -7.72 5.20 7.63
N ARG A 47 -7.96 5.25 6.34
CA ARG A 47 -7.34 4.33 5.37
C ARG A 47 -5.82 4.48 5.38
N ILE A 48 -5.13 3.34 5.35
CA ILE A 48 -3.68 3.29 5.16
C ILE A 48 -3.31 4.05 3.88
N GLY A 49 -2.23 4.82 3.93
CA GLY A 49 -1.80 5.69 2.84
C GLY A 49 -2.55 7.01 2.73
N SER A 50 -3.40 7.36 3.72
CA SER A 50 -3.97 8.71 3.81
C SER A 50 -2.86 9.75 4.05
N LEU A 51 -3.01 10.95 3.50
CA LEU A 51 -2.02 12.02 3.62
C LEU A 51 -1.77 12.47 5.07
N GLU A 52 -2.71 12.19 5.96
CA GLU A 52 -2.62 12.54 7.38
C GLU A 52 -1.59 11.72 8.16
N SER A 53 -1.16 10.55 7.63
CA SER A 53 -0.11 9.75 8.27
C SER A 53 1.25 10.45 8.27
N GLY A 54 1.50 11.31 7.27
CA GLY A 54 2.81 11.92 7.05
C GLY A 54 3.87 10.97 6.49
N ASN A 55 3.50 9.73 6.21
CA ASN A 55 4.40 8.66 5.75
C ASN A 55 4.35 8.51 4.22
N ILE A 56 5.39 7.87 3.67
CA ILE A 56 5.35 7.36 2.30
C ILE A 56 4.70 5.98 2.37
N CYS A 57 3.63 5.76 1.57
CA CYS A 57 2.97 4.47 1.52
C CYS A 57 2.98 3.89 0.10
N VAL A 58 3.33 2.61 -0.03
CA VAL A 58 3.49 1.91 -1.31
C VAL A 58 2.50 0.75 -1.39
N PHE A 59 1.65 0.77 -2.41
CA PHE A 59 0.68 -0.28 -2.70
C PHE A 59 1.06 -1.07 -3.95
N SER A 60 0.75 -2.35 -3.95
CA SER A 60 0.78 -3.19 -5.15
C SER A 60 -0.59 -3.25 -5.81
N THR A 61 -0.61 -3.16 -7.13
CA THR A 61 -1.78 -3.40 -7.98
C THR A 61 -1.58 -4.59 -8.91
N GLN A 62 -0.72 -5.53 -8.51
CA GLN A 62 -0.48 -6.77 -9.21
C GLN A 62 -1.77 -7.61 -9.28
N ALA A 63 -1.85 -8.54 -10.23
CA ALA A 63 -3.07 -9.27 -10.63
C ALA A 63 -3.87 -9.90 -9.49
N ILE A 64 -3.19 -10.37 -8.42
CA ILE A 64 -3.84 -11.05 -7.28
C ILE A 64 -4.29 -10.11 -6.14
N LYS A 65 -4.10 -8.79 -6.28
CA LYS A 65 -4.46 -7.82 -5.24
C LYS A 65 -5.95 -7.43 -5.32
N HIS A 66 -6.48 -6.88 -4.23
CA HIS A 66 -7.87 -6.42 -4.16
C HIS A 66 -8.23 -5.41 -5.26
N LEU A 67 -7.30 -4.51 -5.57
CA LEU A 67 -7.35 -3.63 -6.73
C LEU A 67 -6.24 -4.03 -7.67
N THR A 68 -6.58 -4.43 -8.89
CA THR A 68 -5.57 -4.82 -9.86
C THR A 68 -5.55 -3.92 -11.10
N THR A 69 -4.33 -3.69 -11.60
CA THR A 69 -4.04 -3.09 -12.91
C THR A 69 -3.32 -4.09 -13.84
N GLY A 70 -3.43 -5.40 -13.53
CA GLY A 70 -2.63 -6.46 -14.12
C GLY A 70 -1.25 -6.56 -13.48
N ASP A 71 -0.48 -5.51 -13.57
CA ASP A 71 0.76 -5.29 -12.85
C ASP A 71 0.92 -3.80 -12.55
N GLY A 72 1.63 -3.45 -11.48
CA GLY A 72 1.87 -2.07 -11.12
C GLY A 72 1.80 -1.77 -9.63
N GLY A 73 1.77 -0.49 -9.31
CA GLY A 73 1.70 0.00 -7.94
C GLY A 73 1.26 1.46 -7.85
N ILE A 74 0.95 1.86 -6.64
CA ILE A 74 0.57 3.23 -6.29
C ILE A 74 1.45 3.66 -5.12
N ILE A 75 1.96 4.89 -5.18
CA ILE A 75 2.66 5.51 -4.07
C ILE A 75 1.88 6.73 -3.60
N THR A 76 1.62 6.83 -2.30
CA THR A 76 1.13 8.05 -1.67
C THR A 76 2.27 8.75 -0.94
N LEU A 77 2.27 10.07 -0.98
CA LEU A 77 3.40 10.88 -0.56
C LEU A 77 2.92 12.00 0.36
N PRO A 78 3.66 12.29 1.47
CA PRO A 78 3.19 13.19 2.51
C PRO A 78 3.19 14.67 2.09
N ASN A 79 3.91 15.03 1.03
CA ASN A 79 4.02 16.43 0.62
C ASN A 79 4.18 16.61 -0.90
N LYS A 80 3.96 17.85 -1.37
CA LYS A 80 3.97 18.20 -2.79
C LYS A 80 5.36 18.16 -3.42
N GLU A 81 6.43 18.38 -2.65
CA GLU A 81 7.81 18.35 -3.16
C GLU A 81 8.18 16.93 -3.56
N LEU A 82 7.97 15.95 -2.67
CA LEU A 82 8.18 14.53 -2.96
C LEU A 82 7.31 14.07 -4.13
N TYR A 83 6.03 14.49 -4.17
CA TYR A 83 5.13 14.17 -5.27
C TYR A 83 5.67 14.68 -6.62
N LYS A 84 6.10 15.93 -6.71
CA LYS A 84 6.67 16.50 -7.93
C LYS A 84 7.92 15.76 -8.35
N ARG A 85 8.82 15.49 -7.41
CA ARG A 85 10.05 14.75 -7.71
C ARG A 85 9.77 13.33 -8.17
N CYS A 86 8.87 12.59 -7.53
CA CYS A 86 8.47 11.25 -7.96
C CYS A 86 7.81 11.26 -9.35
N LYS A 87 7.04 12.30 -9.69
CA LYS A 87 6.52 12.48 -11.06
C LYS A 87 7.63 12.55 -12.12
N LEU A 88 8.72 13.25 -11.83
CA LEU A 88 9.88 13.33 -12.72
C LEU A 88 10.59 11.97 -12.78
N LEU A 89 10.95 11.41 -11.62
CA LEU A 89 11.72 10.17 -11.51
C LEU A 89 11.03 9.00 -12.20
N ARG A 90 9.70 8.86 -12.09
CA ARG A 90 8.96 7.77 -12.73
C ARG A 90 8.95 7.83 -14.25
N TRP A 91 9.31 8.98 -14.86
CA TRP A 91 9.29 9.21 -16.28
C TRP A 91 10.58 9.89 -16.76
N TYR A 92 11.71 9.19 -16.65
CA TYR A 92 13.02 9.60 -17.18
C TYR A 92 13.54 10.99 -16.75
N GLY A 93 13.00 11.57 -15.67
CA GLY A 93 13.31 12.95 -15.27
C GLY A 93 12.62 14.04 -16.11
N ILE A 94 11.69 13.64 -16.98
CA ILE A 94 11.00 14.57 -17.90
C ILE A 94 9.74 15.15 -17.25
N ASP A 95 9.66 16.47 -17.19
CA ASP A 95 8.46 17.19 -16.74
C ASP A 95 7.42 17.28 -17.86
N ARG A 96 6.45 16.39 -17.85
CA ARG A 96 5.39 16.36 -18.86
C ARG A 96 4.41 17.54 -18.74
N ASP A 97 4.33 18.20 -17.59
CA ASP A 97 3.45 19.36 -17.41
C ASP A 97 4.00 20.62 -18.08
N LYS A 98 5.33 20.64 -18.35
CA LYS A 98 6.02 21.73 -19.06
C LYS A 98 6.15 21.54 -20.57
N ARG A 99 5.39 20.59 -21.13
CA ARG A 99 5.41 20.38 -22.58
C ARG A 99 4.92 21.62 -23.32
N ASN A 100 5.83 22.32 -24.01
CA ASN A 100 5.46 23.34 -24.95
C ASN A 100 5.13 22.69 -26.30
N TYR A 101 3.85 22.68 -26.66
CA TYR A 101 3.39 22.32 -28.01
C TYR A 101 3.51 23.52 -28.97
N GLN A 102 4.59 24.26 -28.88
CA GLN A 102 4.83 25.37 -29.83
C GLN A 102 5.42 24.79 -31.11
N GLY A 103 4.55 24.57 -32.12
CA GLY A 103 4.95 24.18 -33.44
C GLY A 103 4.53 22.77 -33.87
N LYS A 104 4.86 22.42 -35.11
CA LYS A 104 4.55 21.11 -35.72
C LYS A 104 5.50 19.99 -35.30
N ASP A 105 6.40 20.26 -34.37
CA ASP A 105 7.43 19.31 -33.91
C ASP A 105 7.00 18.67 -32.61
N PHE A 106 6.89 17.35 -32.63
CA PHE A 106 6.56 16.55 -31.43
C PHE A 106 7.74 16.32 -30.47
N ARG A 107 8.90 16.92 -30.74
CA ARG A 107 10.06 16.84 -29.87
C ARG A 107 9.81 17.56 -28.57
N LEU A 108 10.21 16.93 -27.46
CA LEU A 108 10.19 17.53 -26.16
C LEU A 108 11.43 18.41 -25.99
N GLU A 109 11.24 19.71 -26.03
CA GLU A 109 12.25 20.67 -25.57
C GLU A 109 12.06 20.84 -24.06
N SER A 110 12.74 20.03 -23.27
CA SER A 110 12.79 20.19 -21.82
C SER A 110 14.15 19.77 -21.31
N ASP A 111 14.72 20.59 -20.43
CA ASP A 111 15.91 20.20 -19.68
C ASP A 111 15.57 19.06 -18.72
N VAL A 112 16.36 18.00 -18.80
CA VAL A 112 16.35 16.90 -17.85
C VAL A 112 17.43 17.18 -16.82
N THR A 113 17.01 17.68 -15.65
CA THR A 113 17.92 18.09 -14.58
C THR A 113 18.46 16.92 -13.75
N GLU A 114 17.74 15.79 -13.71
CA GLU A 114 18.19 14.53 -13.12
C GLU A 114 17.69 13.35 -13.95
N TYR A 115 18.45 12.26 -13.99
CA TYR A 115 17.98 11.04 -14.66
C TYR A 115 16.84 10.39 -13.88
N GLY A 116 15.92 9.77 -14.59
CA GLY A 116 14.80 9.03 -14.01
C GLY A 116 14.63 7.66 -14.67
N PHE A 117 13.53 6.98 -14.33
CA PHE A 117 13.27 5.59 -14.69
C PHE A 117 11.97 5.49 -15.49
N LYS A 118 11.79 4.39 -16.21
CA LYS A 118 10.50 4.06 -16.82
C LYS A 118 9.64 3.25 -15.83
N MET A 119 9.03 3.95 -14.87
CA MET A 119 8.20 3.35 -13.82
C MET A 119 6.75 3.86 -13.83
N HIS A 120 6.33 4.57 -14.87
CA HIS A 120 4.96 5.04 -14.99
C HIS A 120 4.01 3.90 -15.36
N MET A 121 2.81 3.94 -14.81
CA MET A 121 1.72 3.09 -15.25
C MET A 121 1.34 3.46 -16.68
N ASN A 122 1.14 2.47 -17.56
CA ASN A 122 0.64 2.69 -18.91
C ASN A 122 -0.89 2.80 -18.93
N ASP A 123 -1.44 3.32 -20.05
CA ASP A 123 -2.87 3.59 -20.16
C ASP A 123 -3.75 2.32 -20.11
N LEU A 124 -3.24 1.16 -20.57
CA LEU A 124 -3.96 -0.09 -20.51
C LEU A 124 -4.13 -0.54 -19.05
N SER A 125 -3.03 -0.51 -18.27
CA SER A 125 -3.05 -0.81 -16.84
C SER A 125 -3.93 0.19 -16.07
N ALA A 126 -3.82 1.48 -16.40
CA ALA A 126 -4.65 2.52 -15.77
C ALA A 126 -6.15 2.31 -16.07
N THR A 127 -6.50 1.96 -17.30
CA THR A 127 -7.89 1.66 -17.69
C THR A 127 -8.44 0.47 -16.92
N LEU A 128 -7.64 -0.61 -16.78
CA LEU A 128 -8.03 -1.77 -15.98
C LEU A 128 -8.25 -1.38 -14.51
N GLY A 129 -7.36 -0.57 -13.94
CA GLY A 129 -7.50 -0.05 -12.58
C GLY A 129 -8.76 0.78 -12.38
N LEU A 130 -9.06 1.70 -13.31
CA LEU A 130 -10.26 2.52 -13.28
C LEU A 130 -11.55 1.68 -13.40
N ALA A 131 -11.53 0.61 -14.18
CA ALA A 131 -12.66 -0.32 -14.28
C ALA A 131 -12.89 -1.12 -12.99
N ASN A 132 -11.81 -1.47 -12.27
CA ASN A 132 -11.89 -2.25 -11.03
C ASN A 132 -12.17 -1.39 -9.79
N LEU A 133 -11.73 -0.14 -9.78
CA LEU A 133 -11.82 0.75 -8.60
C LEU A 133 -13.24 0.87 -8.01
N PRO A 134 -14.33 1.00 -8.80
CA PRO A 134 -15.69 1.06 -8.25
C PRO A 134 -16.13 -0.20 -7.50
N HIS A 135 -15.43 -1.32 -7.70
CA HIS A 135 -15.74 -2.60 -7.06
C HIS A 135 -14.93 -2.86 -5.78
N LEU A 136 -13.95 -2.01 -5.46
CA LEU A 136 -13.01 -2.23 -4.37
C LEU A 136 -13.70 -2.44 -3.02
N ASP A 137 -14.63 -1.57 -2.65
CA ASP A 137 -15.30 -1.68 -1.34
C ASP A 137 -16.11 -2.97 -1.21
N ARG A 138 -16.75 -3.43 -2.29
CA ARG A 138 -17.44 -4.73 -2.33
C ARG A 138 -16.47 -5.91 -2.17
N ILE A 139 -15.30 -5.84 -2.81
CA ILE A 139 -14.27 -6.87 -2.71
C ILE A 139 -13.75 -6.94 -1.26
N LEU A 140 -13.42 -5.79 -0.66
CA LEU A 140 -12.97 -5.70 0.73
C LEU A 140 -14.01 -6.25 1.71
N ALA A 141 -15.28 -5.92 1.51
CA ALA A 141 -16.37 -6.46 2.33
C ALA A 141 -16.45 -7.99 2.23
N GLY A 142 -16.27 -8.57 1.04
CA GLY A 142 -16.22 -10.02 0.85
C GLY A 142 -15.05 -10.68 1.59
N HIS A 143 -13.84 -10.11 1.51
CA HIS A 143 -12.67 -10.62 2.23
C HIS A 143 -12.86 -10.56 3.75
N ARG A 144 -13.40 -9.46 4.27
CA ARG A 144 -13.72 -9.32 5.71
C ARG A 144 -14.78 -10.31 6.16
N ALA A 145 -15.84 -10.53 5.38
CA ALA A 145 -16.87 -11.51 5.68
C ALA A 145 -16.31 -12.96 5.72
N ASN A 146 -15.42 -13.29 4.77
CA ASN A 146 -14.73 -14.58 4.78
C ASN A 146 -13.85 -14.74 6.03
N ALA A 147 -13.09 -13.71 6.41
CA ALA A 147 -12.25 -13.73 7.61
C ALA A 147 -13.10 -13.92 8.89
N GLU A 148 -14.22 -13.21 8.98
CA GLU A 148 -15.16 -13.37 10.10
C GLU A 148 -15.73 -14.79 10.18
N PHE A 149 -16.09 -15.37 9.02
CA PHE A 149 -16.54 -16.76 8.95
C PHE A 149 -15.46 -17.73 9.47
N TYR A 150 -14.21 -17.58 9.02
CA TYR A 150 -13.10 -18.41 9.51
C TYR A 150 -12.82 -18.20 10.98
N ASN A 151 -12.85 -16.97 11.49
CA ASN A 151 -12.67 -16.67 12.90
C ASN A 151 -13.72 -17.42 13.75
N LYS A 152 -14.99 -17.38 13.37
CA LYS A 152 -16.07 -18.11 14.05
C LYS A 152 -15.88 -19.63 13.98
N ALA A 153 -15.47 -20.15 12.82
CA ALA A 153 -15.30 -21.58 12.62
C ALA A 153 -14.08 -22.15 13.35
N LEU A 154 -13.01 -21.37 13.51
CA LEU A 154 -11.76 -21.79 14.11
C LEU A 154 -11.62 -21.39 15.57
N GLN A 155 -12.56 -20.61 16.12
CA GLN A 155 -12.55 -20.19 17.51
C GLN A 155 -12.64 -21.39 18.45
N GLY A 156 -11.68 -21.52 19.35
CA GLY A 156 -11.63 -22.61 20.33
C GLY A 156 -11.17 -23.97 19.78
N VAL A 157 -10.78 -24.04 18.52
CA VAL A 157 -10.18 -25.25 17.94
C VAL A 157 -8.81 -25.50 18.59
N ASN A 158 -8.63 -26.68 19.15
CA ASN A 158 -7.38 -27.04 19.81
C ASN A 158 -6.18 -26.99 18.85
N GLY A 159 -5.09 -26.36 19.28
CA GLY A 159 -3.88 -26.22 18.48
C GLY A 159 -3.92 -25.10 17.43
N VAL A 160 -5.01 -24.31 17.37
CA VAL A 160 -5.16 -23.13 16.53
C VAL A 160 -5.17 -21.86 17.37
N THR A 161 -4.40 -20.84 16.94
CA THR A 161 -4.44 -19.50 17.53
C THR A 161 -4.76 -18.49 16.42
N LEU A 162 -5.86 -17.77 16.58
CA LEU A 162 -6.26 -16.72 15.64
C LEU A 162 -5.38 -15.48 15.79
N LEU A 163 -5.13 -14.80 14.70
CA LEU A 163 -4.41 -13.52 14.66
C LEU A 163 -5.42 -12.39 14.50
N GLU A 164 -5.49 -11.54 15.51
CA GLU A 164 -6.35 -10.36 15.47
C GLU A 164 -5.53 -9.13 15.07
N PRO A 165 -6.11 -8.19 14.30
CA PRO A 165 -5.51 -6.88 14.11
C PRO A 165 -5.26 -6.19 15.45
N PRO A 166 -4.24 -5.32 15.56
CA PRO A 166 -4.06 -4.49 16.75
C PRO A 166 -5.29 -3.61 16.99
N GLU A 167 -5.51 -3.22 18.25
CA GLU A 167 -6.64 -2.37 18.62
C GLU A 167 -6.67 -1.08 17.79
N GLY A 168 -7.80 -0.79 17.18
CA GLY A 168 -7.97 0.31 16.22
C GLY A 168 -7.60 -0.03 14.78
N GLY A 169 -7.07 -1.23 14.52
CA GLY A 169 -6.76 -1.71 13.17
C GLY A 169 -7.94 -2.41 12.51
N LEU A 170 -8.21 -2.11 11.25
CA LEU A 170 -9.15 -2.83 10.40
C LEU A 170 -8.42 -3.44 9.21
N SER A 171 -8.28 -4.77 9.21
CA SER A 171 -7.59 -5.49 8.13
C SER A 171 -8.38 -5.47 6.82
N SER A 172 -7.66 -5.46 5.70
CA SER A 172 -8.21 -5.76 4.38
C SER A 172 -8.27 -7.25 4.07
N TYR A 173 -7.61 -8.08 4.88
CA TYR A 173 -7.56 -9.54 4.76
C TYR A 173 -7.22 -10.02 3.35
N TRP A 174 -6.12 -9.50 2.78
CA TRP A 174 -5.62 -10.02 1.51
C TRP A 174 -5.21 -11.50 1.63
N ILE A 175 -4.64 -11.88 2.79
CA ILE A 175 -4.42 -13.26 3.20
C ILE A 175 -5.06 -13.45 4.58
N TYR A 176 -5.78 -14.54 4.78
CA TYR A 176 -6.19 -14.99 6.09
C TYR A 176 -5.09 -15.87 6.70
N THR A 177 -4.64 -15.53 7.90
CA THR A 177 -3.53 -16.20 8.58
C THR A 177 -3.91 -16.57 10.02
N PHE A 178 -3.38 -17.69 10.48
CA PHE A 178 -3.51 -18.15 11.86
C PHE A 178 -2.29 -19.02 12.23
N HIS A 179 -2.04 -19.21 13.51
CA HIS A 179 -1.00 -20.10 13.99
C HIS A 179 -1.54 -21.48 14.27
N VAL A 180 -0.73 -22.51 13.96
CA VAL A 180 -0.99 -23.91 14.34
C VAL A 180 0.18 -24.47 15.12
N GLN A 181 -0.07 -25.32 16.13
CA GLN A 181 0.98 -25.92 16.95
C GLN A 181 1.94 -26.79 16.15
N ASN A 182 1.41 -27.58 15.20
CA ASN A 182 2.20 -28.43 14.33
C ASN A 182 1.81 -28.22 12.87
N LYS A 183 2.58 -27.37 12.19
CA LYS A 183 2.34 -27.03 10.79
C LYS A 183 2.44 -28.24 9.86
N MET A 184 3.39 -29.14 10.11
CA MET A 184 3.63 -30.27 9.19
C MET A 184 2.48 -31.28 9.26
N ASP A 185 2.00 -31.59 10.45
CA ASP A 185 0.83 -32.47 10.65
C ASP A 185 -0.44 -31.84 10.07
N PHE A 186 -0.61 -30.53 10.27
CA PHE A 186 -1.74 -29.79 9.69
C PHE A 186 -1.78 -29.82 8.16
N ILE A 187 -0.61 -29.73 7.51
CA ILE A 187 -0.52 -29.78 6.04
C ILE A 187 -0.71 -31.22 5.52
N ALA A 188 -0.28 -32.23 6.29
CA ALA A 188 -0.37 -33.63 5.90
C ALA A 188 -1.79 -34.22 6.01
N PHE A 189 -2.67 -33.57 6.79
CA PHE A 189 -4.07 -33.96 6.98
C PHE A 189 -4.94 -33.44 5.83
#